data_79687c01a781299ac03d1be61f54ca3a
#
_entry.id   79687c01a781299ac03d1be61f54ca3a
#
_cell.length_a   1.000
_cell.length_b   1.000
_cell.length_c   1.000
_cell.angle_alpha   90.00
_cell.angle_beta   90.00
_cell.angle_gamma   90.00
#
_symmetry.space_group_name_H-M   'P 1'
#
loop_
_entity.id
_entity.type
_entity.pdbx_description
1 polymer ?
#
loop_
_entity_poly.entity_id
_entity_poly.type
_entity_poly.pdbx_seq_one_letter_code
_entity_poly.pdbx_strand_id
1 'polypeptide(L)'
;MAIYITGDIHGNPKQRFLEPFSALTADDIVIVCGVFGLPWWSRKMGKSWKDRKQLDWLEAQPYTVVFCDGNHENFKLLNNLPVKKWNGGNVHVIRPNVMHLMRGEIFNICGMKILAFGGAHSTDREYRELNLSWWKEEICSHDDIENLKNNIKTVGYQVDIVITHAAPMKFLDTKTNEIGIDWNFFHDEVSDLLTEIEPQIKYKMWYFGHYHLDWLDSAKRCRGIYMDIEKL
;
A
#
# COMPACT_ATOMS: atom_id res chain seq x y z
N MET A 1 -18.17 -4.40 11.58
CA MET A 1 -16.74 -4.45 11.19
C MET A 1 -16.68 -4.88 9.74
N ALA A 2 -16.20 -4.01 8.85
CA ALA A 2 -15.96 -4.30 7.44
C ALA A 2 -14.57 -3.79 7.04
N ILE A 3 -13.99 -4.39 6.02
CA ILE A 3 -12.74 -3.92 5.41
C ILE A 3 -13.08 -3.30 4.08
N TYR A 4 -12.53 -2.11 3.82
CA TYR A 4 -12.63 -1.41 2.55
C TYR A 4 -11.23 -1.25 1.97
N ILE A 5 -11.06 -1.55 0.69
CA ILE A 5 -9.79 -1.42 -0.03
C ILE A 5 -9.94 -0.35 -1.10
N THR A 6 -8.96 0.52 -1.23
CA THR A 6 -8.89 1.55 -2.28
C THR A 6 -7.44 1.78 -2.71
N GLY A 7 -7.23 2.48 -3.82
CA GLY A 7 -5.90 2.78 -4.37
C GLY A 7 -5.29 4.07 -3.84
N ASP A 8 -4.31 4.55 -4.56
CA ASP A 8 -3.46 5.71 -4.27
C ASP A 8 -4.25 6.97 -3.89
N ILE A 9 -3.87 7.64 -2.81
CA ILE A 9 -4.55 8.86 -2.33
C ILE A 9 -3.71 10.14 -2.45
N HIS A 10 -2.40 10.02 -2.73
CA HIS A 10 -1.48 11.13 -2.99
C HIS A 10 -1.57 12.28 -1.96
N GLY A 11 -1.68 11.95 -0.67
CA GLY A 11 -1.75 12.94 0.41
C GLY A 11 -3.06 13.73 0.52
N ASN A 12 -4.11 13.32 -0.21
CA ASN A 12 -5.41 14.00 -0.24
C ASN A 12 -6.57 13.15 0.31
N PRO A 13 -6.49 12.65 1.55
CA PRO A 13 -7.53 11.78 2.10
C PRO A 13 -8.91 12.42 2.14
N LYS A 14 -9.01 13.72 2.40
CA LYS A 14 -10.31 14.43 2.41
C LYS A 14 -11.03 14.38 1.09
N GLN A 15 -10.30 14.44 -0.01
CA GLN A 15 -10.88 14.37 -1.35
C GLN A 15 -11.22 12.92 -1.74
N ARG A 16 -10.44 11.97 -1.22
CA ARG A 16 -10.58 10.56 -1.55
C ARG A 16 -11.64 9.86 -0.71
N PHE A 17 -11.70 10.16 0.59
CA PHE A 17 -12.56 9.47 1.55
C PHE A 17 -13.90 10.22 1.73
N LEU A 18 -14.68 10.29 0.65
CA LEU A 18 -16.06 10.79 0.67
C LEU A 18 -17.04 9.63 0.93
N GLU A 19 -18.01 9.44 0.08
CA GLU A 19 -18.89 8.27 0.16
C GLU A 19 -18.17 7.01 -0.40
N PRO A 20 -18.27 5.81 0.21
CA PRO A 20 -19.13 5.48 1.36
C PRO A 20 -18.47 5.70 2.74
N PHE A 21 -17.28 6.29 2.80
CA PHE A 21 -16.47 6.39 4.03
C PHE A 21 -17.11 7.26 5.12
N SER A 22 -17.99 8.17 4.77
CA SER A 22 -18.74 9.00 5.73
C SER A 22 -19.68 8.19 6.65
N ALA A 23 -20.05 6.97 6.23
CA ALA A 23 -20.92 6.08 7.00
C ALA A 23 -20.16 5.03 7.84
N LEU A 24 -18.82 5.03 7.81
CA LEU A 24 -18.02 4.05 8.53
C LEU A 24 -17.98 4.33 10.03
N THR A 25 -17.75 3.27 10.79
CA THR A 25 -17.71 3.25 12.25
C THR A 25 -16.32 2.91 12.78
N ALA A 26 -16.16 2.95 14.11
CA ALA A 26 -14.89 2.60 14.76
C ALA A 26 -14.44 1.14 14.52
N ASP A 27 -15.36 0.28 14.14
CA ASP A 27 -15.05 -1.12 13.83
C ASP A 27 -14.56 -1.33 12.40
N ASP A 28 -14.67 -0.31 11.54
CA ASP A 28 -14.35 -0.47 10.12
C ASP A 28 -12.89 -0.08 9.83
N ILE A 29 -12.31 -0.73 8.83
CA ILE A 29 -10.92 -0.55 8.44
C ILE A 29 -10.85 -0.22 6.95
N VAL A 30 -10.10 0.83 6.62
CA VAL A 30 -9.77 1.21 5.25
C VAL A 30 -8.33 0.84 4.97
N ILE A 31 -8.07 0.08 3.91
CA ILE A 31 -6.73 -0.29 3.44
C ILE A 31 -6.46 0.44 2.13
N VAL A 32 -5.33 1.16 2.07
CA VAL A 32 -4.88 1.87 0.88
C VAL A 32 -3.71 1.11 0.24
N CYS A 33 -3.81 0.82 -1.06
CA CYS A 33 -2.82 0.06 -1.83
C CYS A 33 -1.66 0.95 -2.33
N GLY A 34 -1.02 1.66 -1.42
CA GLY A 34 0.17 2.49 -1.70
C GLY A 34 -0.13 3.95 -1.98
N VAL A 35 0.91 4.71 -2.21
CA VAL A 35 0.96 6.18 -2.33
C VAL A 35 -0.01 6.89 -1.40
N PHE A 36 0.19 6.67 -0.09
CA PHE A 36 -0.54 7.39 0.93
C PHE A 36 -0.13 8.87 0.95
N GLY A 37 1.18 9.14 0.80
CA GLY A 37 1.74 10.47 0.63
C GLY A 37 1.76 11.30 1.92
N LEU A 38 1.61 10.68 3.11
CA LEU A 38 1.62 11.34 4.41
C LEU A 38 2.31 10.47 5.48
N PRO A 39 3.24 11.04 6.30
CA PRO A 39 3.70 12.44 6.27
C PRO A 39 4.67 12.69 5.12
N TRP A 40 4.54 13.83 4.44
CA TRP A 40 5.45 14.27 3.37
C TRP A 40 6.42 15.38 3.81
N TRP A 41 5.92 16.36 4.56
CA TRP A 41 6.67 17.56 4.91
C TRP A 41 7.29 17.50 6.30
N SER A 42 8.61 17.55 6.39
CA SER A 42 9.27 17.71 7.67
C SER A 42 9.05 19.13 8.25
N ARG A 43 9.19 19.27 9.57
CA ARG A 43 9.15 20.59 10.24
C ARG A 43 10.22 21.53 9.66
N LYS A 44 11.40 21.00 9.32
CA LYS A 44 12.51 21.79 8.72
C LYS A 44 12.14 22.39 7.37
N MET A 45 11.22 21.78 6.62
CA MET A 45 10.76 22.29 5.33
C MET A 45 9.69 23.38 5.45
N GLY A 46 9.24 23.73 6.66
CA GLY A 46 8.26 24.79 6.92
C GLY A 46 6.85 24.51 6.40
N LYS A 47 6.59 23.35 5.83
CA LYS A 47 5.31 22.97 5.21
C LYS A 47 4.54 21.88 5.96
N SER A 48 5.02 21.45 7.12
CA SER A 48 4.42 20.36 7.92
C SER A 48 2.95 20.65 8.34
N TRP A 49 2.52 21.90 8.25
CA TRP A 49 1.12 22.29 8.51
C TRP A 49 0.14 21.70 7.46
N LYS A 50 0.61 21.45 6.22
CA LYS A 50 -0.21 20.82 5.17
C LYS A 50 -0.55 19.40 5.56
N ASP A 51 0.45 18.63 5.98
CA ASP A 51 0.28 17.25 6.45
C ASP A 51 -0.61 17.21 7.69
N ARG A 52 -0.35 18.09 8.67
CA ARG A 52 -1.17 18.18 9.89
C ARG A 52 -2.64 18.34 9.57
N LYS A 53 -3.00 19.26 8.68
CA LYS A 53 -4.39 19.49 8.28
C LYS A 53 -5.09 18.24 7.75
N GLN A 54 -4.37 17.39 7.00
CA GLN A 54 -4.89 16.13 6.46
C GLN A 54 -4.90 15.04 7.54
N LEU A 55 -3.81 14.93 8.31
CA LEU A 55 -3.68 13.91 9.35
C LEU A 55 -4.62 14.16 10.53
N ASP A 56 -4.81 15.40 10.95
CA ASP A 56 -5.76 15.76 12.02
C ASP A 56 -7.21 15.46 11.58
N TRP A 57 -7.51 15.65 10.30
CA TRP A 57 -8.80 15.26 9.76
C TRP A 57 -8.98 13.73 9.75
N LEU A 58 -7.96 12.96 9.37
CA LEU A 58 -8.00 11.49 9.43
C LEU A 58 -8.13 10.99 10.87
N GLU A 59 -7.41 11.59 11.80
CA GLU A 59 -7.49 11.24 13.23
C GLU A 59 -8.88 11.45 13.80
N ALA A 60 -9.61 12.46 13.30
CA ALA A 60 -10.99 12.73 13.69
C ALA A 60 -12.02 11.76 13.08
N GLN A 61 -11.63 10.90 12.14
CA GLN A 61 -12.54 9.90 11.60
C GLN A 61 -12.70 8.73 12.60
N PRO A 62 -13.89 8.11 12.67
CA PRO A 62 -14.10 7.02 13.62
C PRO A 62 -13.35 5.74 13.23
N TYR A 63 -13.12 5.48 11.96
CA TYR A 63 -12.53 4.26 11.43
C TYR A 63 -11.00 4.28 11.44
N THR A 64 -10.42 3.10 11.29
CA THR A 64 -8.97 2.95 11.15
C THR A 64 -8.56 2.97 9.67
N VAL A 65 -7.49 3.71 9.37
CA VAL A 65 -6.87 3.73 8.04
C VAL A 65 -5.50 3.07 8.12
N VAL A 66 -5.25 2.09 7.26
CA VAL A 66 -3.94 1.48 7.11
C VAL A 66 -3.53 1.48 5.65
N PHE A 67 -2.24 1.47 5.36
CA PHE A 67 -1.74 1.46 3.99
C PHE A 67 -0.44 0.67 3.88
N CYS A 68 -0.17 0.04 2.74
CA CYS A 68 1.20 -0.28 2.35
C CYS A 68 1.82 0.96 1.70
N ASP A 69 3.14 1.10 1.74
CA ASP A 69 3.81 2.23 1.10
C ASP A 69 3.79 2.08 -0.43
N GLY A 70 3.73 3.22 -1.12
CA GLY A 70 3.96 3.32 -2.55
C GLY A 70 5.35 3.92 -2.87
N ASN A 71 5.58 4.26 -4.15
CA ASN A 71 6.80 4.94 -4.58
C ASN A 71 6.82 6.44 -4.17
N HIS A 72 5.67 7.05 -3.92
CA HIS A 72 5.56 8.46 -3.53
C HIS A 72 5.35 8.62 -2.02
N GLU A 73 6.33 8.16 -1.22
CA GLU A 73 6.37 8.37 0.23
C GLU A 73 7.63 9.17 0.62
N ASN A 74 7.56 9.92 1.71
CA ASN A 74 8.77 10.41 2.34
C ASN A 74 9.32 9.34 3.29
N PHE A 75 10.09 8.41 2.75
CA PHE A 75 10.61 7.27 3.51
C PHE A 75 11.48 7.69 4.69
N LYS A 76 12.18 8.82 4.58
CA LYS A 76 12.94 9.35 5.71
C LYS A 76 12.06 9.71 6.91
N LEU A 77 10.85 10.21 6.67
CA LEU A 77 9.89 10.46 7.74
C LEU A 77 9.20 9.19 8.17
N LEU A 78 8.73 8.39 7.22
CA LEU A 78 7.98 7.16 7.45
C LEU A 78 8.76 6.16 8.31
N ASN A 79 10.01 5.86 7.93
CA ASN A 79 10.86 4.89 8.61
C ASN A 79 11.39 5.36 9.99
N ASN A 80 11.22 6.64 10.33
CA ASN A 80 11.55 7.18 11.66
C ASN A 80 10.33 7.27 12.60
N LEU A 81 9.17 6.80 12.19
CA LEU A 81 7.99 6.75 13.04
C LEU A 81 8.07 5.61 14.07
N PRO A 82 7.35 5.74 15.20
CA PRO A 82 7.26 4.67 16.18
C PRO A 82 6.70 3.38 15.60
N VAL A 83 7.39 2.27 15.84
CA VAL A 83 6.93 0.93 15.46
C VAL A 83 6.11 0.33 16.59
N LYS A 84 4.98 -0.29 16.26
CA LYS A 84 4.13 -1.05 17.19
C LYS A 84 3.65 -2.35 16.55
N LYS A 85 3.30 -3.31 17.38
CA LYS A 85 2.52 -4.50 16.97
C LYS A 85 1.04 -4.10 16.85
N TRP A 86 0.44 -4.45 15.70
CA TRP A 86 -0.99 -4.27 15.42
C TRP A 86 -1.51 -5.48 14.64
N ASN A 87 -2.54 -6.14 15.14
CA ASN A 87 -3.15 -7.31 14.51
C ASN A 87 -2.15 -8.41 14.06
N GLY A 88 -1.06 -8.61 14.81
CA GLY A 88 -0.05 -9.64 14.54
C GLY A 88 1.20 -9.15 13.80
N GLY A 89 1.09 -8.07 13.00
CA GLY A 89 2.22 -7.49 12.25
C GLY A 89 2.79 -6.22 12.89
N ASN A 90 3.91 -5.74 12.36
CA ASN A 90 4.52 -4.47 12.73
C ASN A 90 3.96 -3.34 11.87
N VAL A 91 3.72 -2.19 12.49
CA VAL A 91 3.25 -0.97 11.80
C VAL A 91 4.05 0.24 12.25
N HIS A 92 4.23 1.21 11.37
CA HIS A 92 4.60 2.57 11.77
C HIS A 92 3.33 3.34 12.15
N VAL A 93 3.34 3.99 13.32
CA VAL A 93 2.18 4.74 13.81
C VAL A 93 2.31 6.21 13.45
N ILE A 94 1.40 6.70 12.60
CA ILE A 94 1.32 8.11 12.19
C ILE A 94 0.35 8.87 13.07
N ARG A 95 -0.81 8.27 13.34
CA ARG A 95 -1.85 8.71 14.28
C ARG A 95 -2.44 7.47 14.97
N PRO A 96 -3.20 7.61 16.05
CA PRO A 96 -3.80 6.47 16.75
C PRO A 96 -4.58 5.51 15.84
N ASN A 97 -5.26 6.07 14.83
CA ASN A 97 -6.06 5.35 13.85
C ASN A 97 -5.50 5.39 12.42
N VAL A 98 -4.25 5.85 12.21
CA VAL A 98 -3.58 5.89 10.89
C VAL A 98 -2.21 5.22 11.00
N MET A 99 -2.02 4.10 10.27
CA MET A 99 -0.81 3.30 10.39
C MET A 99 -0.31 2.82 9.02
N HIS A 100 1.00 2.77 8.89
CA HIS A 100 1.68 2.13 7.76
C HIS A 100 1.95 0.66 8.07
N LEU A 101 1.46 -0.23 7.23
CA LEU A 101 1.73 -1.67 7.28
C LEU A 101 3.14 -1.92 6.78
N MET A 102 4.04 -2.38 7.64
CA MET A 102 5.43 -2.60 7.25
C MET A 102 5.54 -3.75 6.24
N ARG A 103 6.52 -3.67 5.36
CA ARG A 103 6.72 -4.62 4.27
C ARG A 103 6.93 -6.04 4.76
N GLY A 104 6.25 -6.99 4.13
CA GLY A 104 6.37 -8.42 4.42
C GLY A 104 5.62 -8.86 5.69
N GLU A 105 4.95 -7.97 6.39
CA GLU A 105 4.16 -8.31 7.57
C GLU A 105 2.81 -8.94 7.20
N ILE A 106 2.33 -9.81 8.07
CA ILE A 106 1.02 -10.48 7.93
C ILE A 106 0.14 -10.08 9.11
N PHE A 107 -1.04 -9.59 8.79
CA PHE A 107 -2.01 -9.07 9.75
C PHE A 107 -3.24 -9.97 9.81
N ASN A 108 -3.77 -10.19 11.01
CA ASN A 108 -5.06 -10.86 11.18
C ASN A 108 -6.15 -9.79 11.38
N ILE A 109 -6.83 -9.43 10.32
CA ILE A 109 -7.88 -8.40 10.33
C ILE A 109 -9.23 -9.09 10.05
N CYS A 110 -10.18 -8.96 10.95
CA CYS A 110 -11.50 -9.61 10.84
C CYS A 110 -11.42 -11.14 10.59
N GLY A 111 -10.42 -11.81 11.15
CA GLY A 111 -10.19 -13.24 10.95
C GLY A 111 -9.55 -13.61 9.62
N MET A 112 -9.22 -12.62 8.76
CA MET A 112 -8.50 -12.83 7.51
C MET A 112 -7.00 -12.54 7.69
N LYS A 113 -6.15 -13.41 7.15
CA LYS A 113 -4.71 -13.19 7.03
C LYS A 113 -4.44 -12.30 5.83
N ILE A 114 -3.94 -11.10 6.07
CA ILE A 114 -3.63 -10.10 5.06
C ILE A 114 -2.13 -9.88 5.01
N LEU A 115 -1.49 -10.22 3.90
CA LEU A 115 -0.09 -9.91 3.64
C LEU A 115 0.01 -8.50 3.05
N ALA A 116 0.91 -7.66 3.57
CA ALA A 116 1.20 -6.33 3.03
C ALA A 116 2.65 -6.25 2.52
N PHE A 117 2.84 -5.71 1.30
CA PHE A 117 4.17 -5.45 0.75
C PHE A 117 4.13 -4.23 -0.17
N GLY A 118 4.75 -3.14 0.26
CA GLY A 118 4.80 -1.88 -0.47
C GLY A 118 5.98 -1.78 -1.44
N GLY A 119 6.13 -0.57 -2.00
CA GLY A 119 7.21 -0.20 -2.89
C GLY A 119 6.88 -0.35 -4.37
N ALA A 120 7.52 0.48 -5.17
CA ALA A 120 7.60 0.44 -6.63
C ALA A 120 8.63 1.46 -7.10
N HIS A 121 9.11 1.32 -8.32
CA HIS A 121 9.97 2.30 -8.96
C HIS A 121 9.22 3.56 -9.39
N SER A 122 9.71 4.73 -9.02
CA SER A 122 9.19 5.99 -9.59
C SER A 122 9.68 6.17 -11.02
N THR A 123 8.76 6.11 -11.98
CA THR A 123 9.05 6.25 -13.41
C THR A 123 9.51 7.66 -13.80
N ASP A 124 9.33 8.65 -12.92
CA ASP A 124 9.68 10.06 -13.10
C ASP A 124 10.90 10.52 -12.27
N ARG A 125 11.75 9.58 -11.80
CA ARG A 125 12.94 9.88 -10.97
C ARG A 125 13.85 10.94 -11.58
N GLU A 126 14.02 10.96 -12.89
CA GLU A 126 14.89 11.93 -13.58
C GLU A 126 14.41 13.39 -13.41
N TYR A 127 13.14 13.60 -13.10
CA TYR A 127 12.54 14.91 -12.81
C TYR A 127 12.47 15.22 -11.31
N ARG A 128 12.99 14.34 -10.47
CA ARG A 128 12.89 14.42 -9.01
C ARG A 128 14.26 14.57 -8.35
N GLU A 129 14.26 15.11 -7.14
CA GLU A 129 15.46 15.29 -6.33
C GLU A 129 15.54 14.23 -5.23
N LEU A 130 16.68 13.53 -5.16
CA LEU A 130 16.94 12.48 -4.18
C LEU A 130 16.86 13.03 -2.74
N ASN A 131 16.18 12.33 -1.85
CA ASN A 131 15.91 12.69 -0.44
C ASN A 131 15.07 13.97 -0.25
N LEU A 132 14.42 14.46 -1.30
CA LEU A 132 13.50 15.58 -1.25
C LEU A 132 12.14 15.25 -1.85
N SER A 133 12.11 14.63 -3.02
CA SER A 133 10.90 14.27 -3.74
C SER A 133 10.88 12.82 -4.23
N TRP A 134 11.97 12.07 -4.07
CA TRP A 134 12.05 10.62 -4.17
C TRP A 134 13.13 10.05 -3.26
N TRP A 135 13.07 8.78 -2.93
CA TRP A 135 13.98 8.09 -2.03
C TRP A 135 14.33 6.71 -2.59
N LYS A 136 15.55 6.24 -2.33
CA LYS A 136 15.98 4.88 -2.74
C LYS A 136 15.16 3.79 -2.08
N GLU A 137 14.63 4.07 -0.91
CA GLU A 137 13.79 3.19 -0.11
C GLU A 137 12.41 2.90 -0.73
N GLU A 138 12.06 3.55 -1.86
CA GLU A 138 10.89 3.14 -2.65
C GLU A 138 11.04 1.72 -3.19
N ILE A 139 12.28 1.24 -3.36
CA ILE A 139 12.60 -0.16 -3.66
C ILE A 139 12.82 -0.93 -2.36
N CYS A 140 12.40 -2.19 -2.32
CA CYS A 140 12.54 -3.03 -1.15
C CYS A 140 14.00 -3.34 -0.84
N SER A 141 14.34 -3.35 0.44
CA SER A 141 15.63 -3.76 0.95
C SER A 141 15.74 -5.28 1.06
N HIS A 142 16.97 -5.78 1.27
CA HIS A 142 17.19 -7.20 1.58
C HIS A 142 16.42 -7.63 2.84
N ASP A 143 16.37 -6.77 3.87
CA ASP A 143 15.67 -7.07 5.12
C ASP A 143 14.15 -7.16 4.91
N ASP A 144 13.57 -6.32 4.03
CA ASP A 144 12.15 -6.42 3.65
C ASP A 144 11.84 -7.76 2.97
N ILE A 145 12.74 -8.20 2.07
CA ILE A 145 12.61 -9.48 1.35
C ILE A 145 12.71 -10.66 2.32
N GLU A 146 13.68 -10.64 3.23
CA GLU A 146 13.83 -11.68 4.25
C GLU A 146 12.62 -11.71 5.21
N ASN A 147 12.12 -10.55 5.62
CA ASN A 147 10.91 -10.47 6.45
C ASN A 147 9.71 -11.10 5.72
N LEU A 148 9.50 -10.77 4.45
CA LEU A 148 8.46 -11.38 3.61
C LEU A 148 8.59 -12.90 3.58
N LYS A 149 9.76 -13.42 3.19
CA LYS A 149 10.03 -14.87 3.06
C LYS A 149 9.82 -15.61 4.37
N ASN A 150 10.27 -15.04 5.47
CA ASN A 150 10.11 -15.63 6.80
C ASN A 150 8.63 -15.65 7.23
N ASN A 151 7.91 -14.55 7.05
CA ASN A 151 6.51 -14.44 7.48
C ASN A 151 5.58 -15.34 6.65
N ILE A 152 5.73 -15.42 5.33
CA ILE A 152 4.90 -16.33 4.51
C ILE A 152 5.16 -17.80 4.89
N LYS A 153 6.39 -18.15 5.26
CA LYS A 153 6.73 -19.49 5.75
C LYS A 153 6.02 -19.82 7.07
N THR A 154 5.94 -18.87 8.00
CA THR A 154 5.29 -19.08 9.31
C THR A 154 3.79 -19.38 9.18
N VAL A 155 3.13 -18.87 8.14
CA VAL A 155 1.70 -19.14 7.85
C VAL A 155 1.48 -20.27 6.85
N GLY A 156 2.53 -21.05 6.55
CA GLY A 156 2.45 -22.19 5.61
C GLY A 156 2.16 -21.77 4.18
N TYR A 157 2.67 -20.61 3.75
CA TYR A 157 2.46 -20.03 2.42
C TYR A 157 0.98 -19.81 2.06
N GLN A 158 0.13 -19.56 3.07
CA GLN A 158 -1.30 -19.35 2.86
C GLN A 158 -1.80 -18.10 3.58
N VAL A 159 -2.35 -17.17 2.80
CA VAL A 159 -3.02 -15.96 3.26
C VAL A 159 -4.40 -15.81 2.59
N ASP A 160 -5.27 -14.97 3.09
CA ASP A 160 -6.55 -14.71 2.44
C ASP A 160 -6.42 -13.62 1.38
N ILE A 161 -5.76 -12.52 1.73
CA ILE A 161 -5.62 -11.33 0.90
C ILE A 161 -4.14 -10.96 0.82
N VAL A 162 -3.72 -10.49 -0.35
CA VAL A 162 -2.43 -9.83 -0.54
C VAL A 162 -2.69 -8.38 -0.95
N ILE A 163 -2.01 -7.45 -0.28
CA ILE A 163 -2.06 -6.00 -0.56
C ILE A 163 -0.65 -5.56 -0.93
N THR A 164 -0.49 -5.06 -2.15
CA THR A 164 0.78 -4.50 -2.62
C THR A 164 0.57 -3.14 -3.27
N HIS A 165 1.68 -2.44 -3.55
CA HIS A 165 1.62 -1.26 -4.41
C HIS A 165 1.89 -1.65 -5.86
N ALA A 166 3.08 -2.16 -6.17
CA ALA A 166 3.36 -2.81 -7.46
C ALA A 166 2.64 -4.16 -7.59
N ALA A 167 2.58 -4.70 -8.79
CA ALA A 167 1.97 -6.00 -9.08
C ALA A 167 3.00 -6.99 -9.67
N PRO A 168 2.78 -8.30 -9.49
CA PRO A 168 3.42 -9.30 -10.34
C PRO A 168 3.19 -9.00 -11.82
N MET A 169 4.25 -9.02 -12.65
CA MET A 169 4.17 -8.64 -14.07
C MET A 169 3.10 -9.41 -14.84
N LYS A 170 2.90 -10.68 -14.53
CA LYS A 170 1.87 -11.50 -15.18
C LYS A 170 0.42 -11.01 -14.98
N PHE A 171 0.16 -10.16 -13.98
CA PHE A 171 -1.17 -9.58 -13.80
C PHE A 171 -1.42 -8.48 -14.83
N LEU A 172 -0.38 -7.81 -15.26
CA LEU A 172 -0.43 -6.69 -16.19
C LEU A 172 -0.56 -7.14 -17.65
N ASP A 173 -0.01 -8.30 -18.01
CA ASP A 173 0.05 -8.81 -19.39
C ASP A 173 -1.32 -8.87 -20.09
N THR A 174 -2.38 -9.17 -19.35
CA THR A 174 -3.74 -9.22 -19.91
C THR A 174 -4.27 -7.85 -20.33
N LYS A 175 -3.79 -6.77 -19.73
CA LYS A 175 -4.25 -5.41 -20.02
C LYS A 175 -3.46 -4.72 -21.12
N THR A 176 -2.25 -5.17 -21.45
CA THR A 176 -1.41 -4.58 -22.51
C THR A 176 -2.15 -4.43 -23.82
N ASN A 177 -2.87 -5.48 -24.23
CA ASN A 177 -3.59 -5.50 -25.50
C ASN A 177 -4.88 -4.64 -25.50
N GLU A 178 -5.47 -4.37 -24.32
CA GLU A 178 -6.72 -3.64 -24.21
C GLU A 178 -6.51 -2.12 -24.20
N ILE A 179 -5.46 -1.63 -23.54
CA ILE A 179 -5.26 -0.20 -23.29
C ILE A 179 -4.00 0.37 -23.92
N GLY A 180 -3.19 -0.46 -24.59
CA GLY A 180 -2.02 -0.02 -25.34
C GLY A 180 -0.86 0.53 -24.50
N ILE A 181 -0.82 0.22 -23.19
CA ILE A 181 0.27 0.61 -22.30
C ILE A 181 1.37 -0.46 -22.38
N ASP A 182 2.61 -0.03 -22.61
CA ASP A 182 3.78 -0.88 -22.43
C ASP A 182 4.12 -0.98 -20.95
N TRP A 183 3.76 -2.10 -20.33
CA TRP A 183 4.00 -2.35 -18.91
C TRP A 183 5.48 -2.51 -18.56
N ASN A 184 6.36 -2.74 -19.54
CA ASN A 184 7.80 -2.76 -19.29
C ASN A 184 8.31 -1.42 -18.74
N PHE A 185 7.59 -0.34 -18.99
CA PHE A 185 7.87 0.97 -18.38
C PHE A 185 7.72 0.97 -16.84
N PHE A 186 6.89 0.08 -16.30
CA PHE A 186 6.66 -0.09 -14.87
C PHE A 186 7.40 -1.28 -14.27
N HIS A 187 8.24 -1.94 -15.08
CA HIS A 187 9.02 -3.09 -14.61
C HIS A 187 10.13 -2.63 -13.65
N ASP A 188 10.19 -3.25 -12.47
CA ASP A 188 11.15 -2.92 -11.42
C ASP A 188 11.47 -4.13 -10.53
N GLU A 189 12.42 -3.96 -9.63
CA GLU A 189 12.90 -4.99 -8.71
C GLU A 189 11.78 -5.48 -7.75
N VAL A 190 10.79 -4.63 -7.45
CA VAL A 190 9.65 -5.01 -6.59
C VAL A 190 8.68 -5.89 -7.38
N SER A 191 8.36 -5.53 -8.62
CA SER A 191 7.50 -6.33 -9.49
C SER A 191 8.13 -7.68 -9.83
N ASP A 192 9.47 -7.74 -9.97
CA ASP A 192 10.21 -9.00 -10.14
C ASP A 192 10.09 -9.90 -8.92
N LEU A 193 10.36 -9.36 -7.73
CA LEU A 193 10.19 -10.09 -6.47
C LEU A 193 8.76 -10.64 -6.32
N LEU A 194 7.75 -9.80 -6.58
CA LEU A 194 6.36 -10.22 -6.48
C LEU A 194 6.01 -11.30 -7.52
N THR A 195 6.61 -11.25 -8.72
CA THR A 195 6.46 -12.28 -9.76
C THR A 195 7.09 -13.61 -9.33
N GLU A 196 8.23 -13.58 -8.61
CA GLU A 196 8.87 -14.75 -8.03
C GLU A 196 8.04 -15.37 -6.88
N ILE A 197 7.48 -14.53 -6.03
CA ILE A 197 6.79 -14.94 -4.78
C ILE A 197 5.35 -15.41 -5.06
N GLU A 198 4.64 -14.80 -6.01
CA GLU A 198 3.22 -15.06 -6.25
C GLU A 198 2.89 -16.55 -6.42
N PRO A 199 3.61 -17.34 -7.23
CA PRO A 199 3.30 -18.77 -7.41
C PRO A 199 3.57 -19.63 -6.14
N GLN A 200 4.28 -19.09 -5.17
CA GLN A 200 4.57 -19.77 -3.91
C GLN A 200 3.47 -19.57 -2.86
N ILE A 201 2.60 -18.58 -3.02
CA ILE A 201 1.58 -18.21 -2.03
C ILE A 201 0.19 -18.64 -2.49
N LYS A 202 -0.57 -19.28 -1.59
CA LYS A 202 -2.01 -19.50 -1.77
C LYS A 202 -2.78 -18.31 -1.21
N TYR A 203 -3.60 -17.66 -2.05
CA TYR A 203 -4.41 -16.51 -1.69
C TYR A 203 -5.79 -16.55 -2.38
N LYS A 204 -6.75 -15.79 -1.84
CA LYS A 204 -8.08 -15.65 -2.44
C LYS A 204 -8.11 -14.48 -3.43
N MET A 205 -7.52 -13.34 -3.07
CA MET A 205 -7.47 -12.15 -3.90
C MET A 205 -6.20 -11.35 -3.62
N TRP A 206 -5.65 -10.73 -4.68
CA TRP A 206 -4.50 -9.84 -4.63
C TRP A 206 -4.91 -8.45 -5.11
N TYR A 207 -4.79 -7.43 -4.26
CA TYR A 207 -5.07 -6.03 -4.58
C TYR A 207 -3.77 -5.25 -4.73
N PHE A 208 -3.73 -4.34 -5.70
CA PHE A 208 -2.57 -3.50 -5.94
C PHE A 208 -2.96 -2.13 -6.51
N GLY A 209 -2.14 -1.09 -6.27
CA GLY A 209 -2.30 0.27 -6.77
C GLY A 209 -1.39 0.59 -7.96
N HIS A 210 -0.66 1.71 -7.87
CA HIS A 210 0.44 2.16 -8.74
C HIS A 210 0.05 2.53 -10.18
N TYR A 211 -0.72 1.73 -10.86
CA TYR A 211 -1.02 1.88 -12.29
C TYR A 211 -2.16 2.84 -12.57
N HIS A 212 -2.82 3.38 -11.56
CA HIS A 212 -3.95 4.29 -11.63
C HIS A 212 -5.10 3.78 -12.50
N LEU A 213 -5.37 2.48 -12.43
CA LEU A 213 -6.41 1.79 -13.17
C LEU A 213 -7.27 0.95 -12.24
N ASP A 214 -8.55 0.92 -12.52
CA ASP A 214 -9.51 0.04 -11.87
C ASP A 214 -9.86 -1.11 -12.80
N TRP A 215 -9.45 -2.34 -12.45
CA TRP A 215 -9.84 -3.55 -13.18
C TRP A 215 -9.81 -4.79 -12.30
N LEU A 216 -10.60 -5.78 -12.68
CA LEU A 216 -10.66 -7.08 -12.02
C LEU A 216 -10.29 -8.17 -13.02
N ASP A 217 -9.35 -9.03 -12.65
CA ASP A 217 -9.08 -10.30 -13.34
C ASP A 217 -9.40 -11.47 -12.39
N SER A 218 -10.62 -12.00 -12.52
CA SER A 218 -11.11 -13.09 -11.67
C SER A 218 -10.34 -14.40 -11.91
N ALA A 219 -9.82 -14.65 -13.12
CA ALA A 219 -9.06 -15.83 -13.44
C ALA A 219 -7.69 -15.83 -12.75
N LYS A 220 -7.06 -14.67 -12.66
CA LYS A 220 -5.80 -14.46 -11.95
C LYS A 220 -6.01 -14.13 -10.47
N ARG A 221 -7.25 -13.94 -10.04
CA ARG A 221 -7.61 -13.53 -8.66
C ARG A 221 -6.87 -12.27 -8.23
N CYS A 222 -6.87 -11.26 -9.11
CA CYS A 222 -6.22 -9.99 -8.83
C CYS A 222 -7.11 -8.81 -9.22
N ARG A 223 -6.90 -7.68 -8.52
CA ARG A 223 -7.58 -6.43 -8.77
C ARG A 223 -6.60 -5.27 -8.70
N GLY A 224 -6.40 -4.58 -9.82
CA GLY A 224 -5.85 -3.24 -9.84
C GLY A 224 -6.91 -2.28 -9.31
N ILE A 225 -6.53 -1.42 -8.37
CA ILE A 225 -7.48 -0.52 -7.72
C ILE A 225 -6.90 0.88 -7.62
N TYR A 226 -7.67 1.87 -8.07
CA TYR A 226 -7.30 3.29 -8.01
C TYR A 226 -8.42 4.13 -7.40
N MET A 227 -9.48 4.40 -8.18
CA MET A 227 -10.63 5.21 -7.70
C MET A 227 -11.72 4.35 -7.07
N ASP A 228 -11.79 3.09 -7.43
CA ASP A 228 -12.74 2.15 -6.89
C ASP A 228 -12.55 1.93 -5.37
N ILE A 229 -13.62 1.48 -4.75
CA ILE A 229 -13.66 1.05 -3.35
C ILE A 229 -14.24 -0.35 -3.32
N GLU A 230 -13.44 -1.31 -2.87
CA GLU A 230 -13.90 -2.68 -2.65
C GLU A 230 -14.25 -2.88 -1.18
N LYS A 231 -15.41 -3.46 -0.93
CA LYS A 231 -15.81 -3.90 0.42
C LYS A 231 -15.66 -5.42 0.51
N LEU A 232 -14.86 -5.89 1.46
CA LEU A 232 -14.68 -7.32 1.78
C LEU A 232 -15.74 -7.83 2.74
#